data_41a90d88bd375130ac890e6077aabbf1
#
_entry.id   41a90d88bd375130ac890e6077aabbf1
#
_cell.length_a   1.000
_cell.length_b   1.000
_cell.length_c   1.000
_cell.angle_alpha   90.00
_cell.angle_beta   90.00
_cell.angle_gamma   90.00
#
_symmetry.space_group_name_H-M   'P 1'
#
loop_
_entity.id
_entity.type
_entity.pdbx_description
1 polymer ?
#
loop_
_entity_poly.entity_id
_entity_poly.type
_entity_poly.pdbx_seq_one_letter_code
_entity_poly.pdbx_strand_id
1 'polypeptide(L)'
;MAAAEKIWVVEVDRAFALIGAGGHHAGRDFFGGYCCFNDVAIAIATLRNTYGVRRFAILDTDAHHGDGTRDIVQEDPDVLHVCICGMNYISPDGTKVDVPAPWGGRDPDEAYLKTAESAFASRVRDFRPDLTVWYFGFDGHRGDYGDMGLSLRCFVGLADFMVAAARDASRGRLLTVLGGGSRTDLATMIIPQVIHRLGAE
;
A
#
# COMPACT_ATOMS: atom_id res chain seq x y z
N MET A 1 0.67 12.04 7.71
CA MET A 1 -0.08 13.31 7.49
C MET A 1 0.70 14.25 6.56
N ALA A 2 1.77 14.91 6.98
CA ALA A 2 2.47 15.93 6.17
C ALA A 2 2.75 15.55 4.71
N ALA A 3 3.18 14.30 4.45
CA ALA A 3 3.42 13.82 3.09
C ALA A 3 2.14 13.82 2.23
N ALA A 4 1.02 13.37 2.78
CA ALA A 4 -0.27 13.35 2.10
C ALA A 4 -0.78 14.76 1.77
N GLU A 5 -0.61 15.70 2.71
CA GLU A 5 -0.97 17.10 2.51
C GLU A 5 -0.14 17.75 1.40
N LYS A 6 1.18 17.51 1.37
CA LYS A 6 2.06 18.03 0.30
C LYS A 6 1.67 17.52 -1.09
N ILE A 7 1.25 16.26 -1.20
CA ILE A 7 0.72 15.73 -2.44
C ILE A 7 -0.59 16.46 -2.81
N TRP A 8 -1.49 16.65 -1.84
CA TRP A 8 -2.79 17.25 -2.13
C TRP A 8 -2.70 18.72 -2.53
N VAL A 9 -1.85 19.50 -1.87
CA VAL A 9 -1.63 20.92 -2.22
C VAL A 9 -0.67 21.11 -3.40
N VAL A 10 -0.30 20.02 -4.07
CA VAL A 10 0.51 20.02 -5.31
C VAL A 10 1.94 20.56 -5.12
N GLU A 11 2.52 20.40 -3.94
CA GLU A 11 3.95 20.64 -3.74
C GLU A 11 4.79 19.51 -4.36
N VAL A 12 4.26 18.27 -4.32
CA VAL A 12 4.85 17.08 -4.95
C VAL A 12 3.73 16.17 -5.48
N ASP A 13 4.00 15.41 -6.53
CA ASP A 13 3.04 14.42 -7.05
C ASP A 13 3.06 13.13 -6.23
N ARG A 14 4.23 12.76 -5.74
CA ARG A 14 4.48 11.49 -5.06
C ARG A 14 5.32 11.70 -3.81
N ALA A 15 5.06 10.94 -2.77
CA ALA A 15 5.84 10.98 -1.53
C ALA A 15 6.02 9.57 -0.95
N PHE A 16 7.19 9.35 -0.33
CA PHE A 16 7.48 8.18 0.47
C PHE A 16 7.55 8.59 1.94
N ALA A 17 6.66 8.03 2.77
CA ALA A 17 6.59 8.30 4.20
C ALA A 17 7.27 7.18 5.00
N LEU A 18 8.33 7.53 5.73
CA LEU A 18 8.90 6.68 6.77
C LEU A 18 8.09 6.89 8.04
N ILE A 19 7.54 5.83 8.59
CA ILE A 19 6.77 5.85 9.82
C ILE A 19 7.51 5.12 10.95
N GLY A 20 7.15 5.42 12.19
CA GLY A 20 7.72 4.78 13.37
C GLY A 20 6.84 3.65 13.88
N ALA A 21 6.11 3.87 14.97
CA ALA A 21 5.23 2.88 15.59
C ALA A 21 3.81 2.86 14.98
N GLY A 22 3.68 3.20 13.71
CA GLY A 22 2.43 3.18 12.97
C GLY A 22 2.31 1.95 12.08
N GLY A 23 1.12 1.74 11.53
CA GLY A 23 0.92 0.72 10.53
C GLY A 23 -0.50 0.16 10.45
N HIS A 24 -0.66 -0.79 9.54
CA HIS A 24 -1.95 -1.31 9.09
C HIS A 24 -2.65 -2.26 10.08
N HIS A 25 -1.96 -2.68 11.15
CA HIS A 25 -2.55 -3.53 12.19
C HIS A 25 -3.24 -2.77 13.32
N ALA A 26 -3.14 -1.43 13.38
CA ALA A 26 -3.88 -0.65 14.36
C ALA A 26 -5.32 -0.43 13.87
N GLY A 27 -6.29 -0.99 14.57
CA GLY A 27 -7.71 -0.83 14.33
C GLY A 27 -8.33 0.32 15.12
N ARG A 28 -9.67 0.35 15.20
CA ARG A 28 -10.42 1.41 15.88
C ARG A 28 -10.18 1.43 17.39
N ASP A 29 -10.07 0.25 17.99
CA ASP A 29 -9.98 0.04 19.42
C ASP A 29 -8.98 -1.04 19.84
N PHE A 30 -8.09 -1.44 18.94
CA PHE A 30 -7.05 -2.43 19.22
C PHE A 30 -5.71 -2.06 18.58
N PHE A 31 -4.65 -2.59 19.17
CA PHE A 31 -3.29 -2.58 18.62
C PHE A 31 -2.95 -3.97 18.10
N GLY A 32 -2.14 -4.03 17.03
CA GLY A 32 -1.68 -5.28 16.45
C GLY A 32 -0.36 -5.11 15.75
N GLY A 33 0.40 -6.20 15.52
CA GLY A 33 1.59 -6.20 14.67
C GLY A 33 2.59 -5.08 14.93
N TYR A 34 2.81 -4.70 16.20
CA TYR A 34 3.64 -3.55 16.62
C TYR A 34 3.10 -2.18 16.16
N CYS A 35 1.89 -2.10 15.65
CA CYS A 35 1.26 -0.86 15.21
C CYS A 35 0.45 -0.22 16.34
N CYS A 36 0.77 1.02 16.72
CA CYS A 36 0.04 1.81 17.72
C CYS A 36 -0.96 2.78 17.07
N PHE A 37 -0.69 3.22 15.85
CA PHE A 37 -1.52 4.14 15.09
C PHE A 37 -1.65 3.64 13.66
N ASN A 38 -2.80 3.89 13.03
CA ASN A 38 -2.98 3.61 11.60
C ASN A 38 -2.70 4.87 10.78
N ASP A 39 -1.47 4.99 10.29
CA ASP A 39 -1.02 6.19 9.58
C ASP A 39 -1.82 6.47 8.31
N VAL A 40 -2.24 5.44 7.60
CA VAL A 40 -3.06 5.56 6.38
C VAL A 40 -4.44 6.09 6.73
N ALA A 41 -5.10 5.52 7.75
CA ALA A 41 -6.41 5.97 8.19
C ALA A 41 -6.38 7.42 8.72
N ILE A 42 -5.31 7.78 9.46
CA ILE A 42 -5.09 9.15 9.93
C ILE A 42 -4.89 10.11 8.76
N ALA A 43 -4.12 9.72 7.73
CA ALA A 43 -3.94 10.54 6.54
C ALA A 43 -5.24 10.76 5.78
N ILE A 44 -6.06 9.71 5.60
CA ILE A 44 -7.39 9.78 4.99
C ILE A 44 -8.29 10.73 5.79
N ALA A 45 -8.39 10.56 7.10
CA ALA A 45 -9.21 11.40 7.96
C ALA A 45 -8.77 12.87 7.91
N THR A 46 -7.47 13.13 7.92
CA THR A 46 -6.91 14.49 7.82
C THR A 46 -7.27 15.15 6.49
N LEU A 47 -7.05 14.44 5.37
CA LEU A 47 -7.35 14.98 4.03
C LEU A 47 -8.86 15.24 3.85
N ARG A 48 -9.70 14.37 4.38
CA ARG A 48 -11.17 14.56 4.37
C ARG A 48 -11.58 15.78 5.16
N ASN A 49 -11.14 15.90 6.40
CA ASN A 49 -11.56 16.95 7.30
C ASN A 49 -11.02 18.32 6.91
N THR A 50 -9.79 18.38 6.37
CA THR A 50 -9.13 19.66 6.08
C THR A 50 -9.37 20.12 4.65
N TYR A 51 -9.44 19.19 3.69
CA TYR A 51 -9.44 19.54 2.26
C TYR A 51 -10.65 18.99 1.49
N GLY A 52 -11.54 18.24 2.13
CA GLY A 52 -12.71 17.66 1.48
C GLY A 52 -12.39 16.56 0.48
N VAL A 53 -11.18 15.94 0.56
CA VAL A 53 -10.79 14.82 -0.29
C VAL A 53 -11.70 13.65 0.01
N ARG A 54 -12.17 12.96 -1.02
CA ARG A 54 -13.24 12.01 -0.81
C ARG A 54 -12.80 10.56 -1.00
N ARG A 55 -12.19 10.25 -2.15
CA ARG A 55 -11.96 8.86 -2.57
C ARG A 55 -10.49 8.47 -2.49
N PHE A 56 -10.23 7.31 -1.87
CA PHE A 56 -8.88 6.79 -1.68
C PHE A 56 -8.80 5.34 -2.16
N ALA A 57 -7.71 4.98 -2.85
CA ALA A 57 -7.43 3.61 -3.20
C ALA A 57 -6.13 3.17 -2.54
N ILE A 58 -6.17 2.08 -1.78
CA ILE A 58 -5.04 1.53 -1.05
C ILE A 58 -4.68 0.19 -1.70
N LEU A 59 -3.42 0.04 -2.13
CA LEU A 59 -2.81 -1.27 -2.34
C LEU A 59 -1.90 -1.56 -1.15
N ASP A 60 -2.18 -2.63 -0.45
CA ASP A 60 -1.39 -3.12 0.68
C ASP A 60 -0.60 -4.35 0.22
N THR A 61 0.73 -4.24 0.23
CA THR A 61 1.68 -5.28 -0.18
C THR A 61 2.61 -5.72 0.94
N ASP A 62 2.25 -5.42 2.19
CA ASP A 62 2.84 -6.08 3.35
C ASP A 62 2.53 -7.58 3.30
N ALA A 63 3.40 -8.41 3.85
CA ALA A 63 3.19 -9.86 3.88
C ALA A 63 1.99 -10.28 4.75
N HIS A 64 1.55 -9.40 5.65
CA HIS A 64 0.48 -9.67 6.59
C HIS A 64 -0.83 -8.99 6.16
N HIS A 65 -1.94 -9.53 6.66
CA HIS A 65 -3.24 -8.91 6.43
C HIS A 65 -3.37 -7.58 7.19
N GLY A 66 -3.72 -6.50 6.47
CA GLY A 66 -3.96 -5.18 7.04
C GLY A 66 -5.29 -5.09 7.79
N ASP A 67 -5.44 -5.90 8.85
CA ASP A 67 -6.66 -6.08 9.62
C ASP A 67 -7.15 -4.78 10.28
N GLY A 68 -6.22 -3.98 10.82
CA GLY A 68 -6.56 -2.68 11.41
C GLY A 68 -7.04 -1.66 10.38
N THR A 69 -6.36 -1.57 9.23
CA THR A 69 -6.86 -0.72 8.13
C THR A 69 -8.22 -1.22 7.66
N ARG A 70 -8.39 -2.52 7.49
CA ARG A 70 -9.66 -3.13 7.10
C ARG A 70 -10.78 -2.80 8.09
N ASP A 71 -10.55 -2.93 9.39
CA ASP A 71 -11.53 -2.60 10.44
C ASP A 71 -11.98 -1.14 10.34
N ILE A 72 -11.06 -0.21 10.12
CA ILE A 72 -11.38 1.22 10.06
C ILE A 72 -12.19 1.57 8.80
N VAL A 73 -11.84 0.98 7.64
CA VAL A 73 -12.45 1.36 6.36
C VAL A 73 -13.54 0.42 5.87
N GLN A 74 -13.89 -0.62 6.66
CA GLN A 74 -14.81 -1.69 6.23
C GLN A 74 -16.13 -1.18 5.68
N GLU A 75 -16.74 -0.19 6.33
CA GLU A 75 -18.05 0.37 5.98
C GLU A 75 -17.95 1.62 5.07
N ASP A 76 -16.76 1.95 4.59
CA ASP A 76 -16.51 3.18 3.84
C ASP A 76 -16.43 2.90 2.33
N PRO A 77 -17.52 3.17 1.55
CA PRO A 77 -17.53 2.90 0.12
C PRO A 77 -16.60 3.82 -0.70
N ASP A 78 -16.14 4.93 -0.11
CA ASP A 78 -15.22 5.86 -0.74
C ASP A 78 -13.74 5.47 -0.50
N VAL A 79 -13.47 4.27 0.06
CA VAL A 79 -12.13 3.70 0.18
C VAL A 79 -12.07 2.33 -0.49
N LEU A 80 -11.31 2.21 -1.55
CA LEU A 80 -10.90 0.92 -2.12
C LEU A 80 -9.69 0.43 -1.33
N HIS A 81 -9.77 -0.76 -0.73
CA HIS A 81 -8.65 -1.40 -0.03
C HIS A 81 -8.41 -2.79 -0.61
N VAL A 82 -7.30 -2.96 -1.29
CA VAL A 82 -6.82 -4.24 -1.83
C VAL A 82 -5.59 -4.65 -1.04
N CYS A 83 -5.65 -5.81 -0.37
CA CYS A 83 -4.56 -6.37 0.42
C CYS A 83 -4.11 -7.70 -0.20
N ILE A 84 -2.80 -7.82 -0.48
CA ILE A 84 -2.22 -9.08 -0.97
C ILE A 84 -1.61 -9.80 0.24
N CYS A 85 -2.34 -10.75 0.79
CA CYS A 85 -2.03 -11.37 2.07
C CYS A 85 -2.42 -12.87 2.08
N GLY A 86 -2.62 -13.46 3.25
CA GLY A 86 -3.06 -14.86 3.39
C GLY A 86 -4.57 -15.09 3.24
N MET A 87 -5.35 -14.02 3.03
CA MET A 87 -6.82 -14.08 2.99
C MET A 87 -7.36 -14.10 1.56
N ASN A 88 -8.62 -14.52 1.41
CA ASN A 88 -9.36 -14.44 0.16
C ASN A 88 -10.77 -13.93 0.46
N TYR A 89 -11.02 -12.67 0.13
CA TYR A 89 -12.28 -12.01 0.44
C TYR A 89 -12.59 -10.90 -0.56
N ILE A 90 -13.85 -10.71 -0.89
CA ILE A 90 -14.35 -9.55 -1.63
C ILE A 90 -15.64 -9.10 -0.96
N SER A 91 -15.70 -7.83 -0.56
CA SER A 91 -16.93 -7.24 -0.02
C SER A 91 -18.05 -7.18 -1.06
N PRO A 92 -19.33 -7.13 -0.65
CA PRO A 92 -20.45 -7.07 -1.59
C PRO A 92 -20.39 -5.90 -2.58
N ASP A 93 -19.83 -4.77 -2.17
CA ASP A 93 -19.64 -3.58 -3.01
C ASP A 93 -18.34 -3.60 -3.83
N GLY A 94 -17.49 -4.63 -3.63
CA GLY A 94 -16.22 -4.80 -4.33
C GLY A 94 -15.10 -3.86 -3.89
N THR A 95 -15.30 -3.06 -2.84
CA THR A 95 -14.31 -2.06 -2.40
C THR A 95 -13.30 -2.58 -1.41
N LYS A 96 -13.54 -3.72 -0.76
CA LYS A 96 -12.61 -4.39 0.16
C LYS A 96 -12.26 -5.74 -0.42
N VAL A 97 -10.99 -5.91 -0.75
CA VAL A 97 -10.50 -7.10 -1.48
C VAL A 97 -9.26 -7.64 -0.80
N ASP A 98 -9.29 -8.92 -0.42
CA ASP A 98 -8.12 -9.66 -0.01
C ASP A 98 -7.81 -10.71 -1.06
N VAL A 99 -6.57 -10.74 -1.52
CA VAL A 99 -6.10 -11.66 -2.53
C VAL A 99 -4.99 -12.51 -1.94
N PRO A 100 -5.08 -13.86 -2.04
CA PRO A 100 -4.02 -14.72 -1.59
C PRO A 100 -2.70 -14.39 -2.30
N ALA A 101 -1.67 -14.10 -1.49
CA ALA A 101 -0.33 -13.94 -2.01
C ALA A 101 0.14 -15.27 -2.63
N PRO A 102 0.76 -15.28 -3.81
CA PRO A 102 1.30 -16.48 -4.39
C PRO A 102 2.52 -16.94 -3.58
N TRP A 103 2.52 -18.21 -3.17
CA TRP A 103 3.61 -18.82 -2.43
C TRP A 103 4.40 -19.78 -3.34
N GLY A 104 5.73 -19.62 -3.33
CA GLY A 104 6.62 -20.51 -4.06
C GLY A 104 6.50 -20.36 -5.59
N GLY A 105 6.90 -21.42 -6.29
CA GLY A 105 6.92 -21.39 -7.75
C GLY A 105 8.32 -21.14 -8.32
N ARG A 106 8.41 -21.12 -9.65
CA ARG A 106 9.69 -20.95 -10.36
C ARG A 106 10.20 -19.51 -10.31
N ASP A 107 9.30 -18.54 -10.33
CA ASP A 107 9.56 -17.11 -10.26
C ASP A 107 8.56 -16.43 -9.33
N PRO A 108 8.86 -16.32 -8.02
CA PRO A 108 7.97 -15.68 -7.05
C PRO A 108 7.71 -14.21 -7.36
N ASP A 109 8.71 -13.47 -7.86
CA ASP A 109 8.58 -12.05 -8.18
C ASP A 109 7.55 -11.81 -9.28
N GLU A 110 7.64 -12.57 -10.39
CA GLU A 110 6.69 -12.47 -11.50
C GLU A 110 5.27 -12.84 -11.05
N ALA A 111 5.13 -13.91 -10.28
CA ALA A 111 3.84 -14.33 -9.76
C ALA A 111 3.20 -13.28 -8.87
N TYR A 112 3.99 -12.66 -7.98
CA TYR A 112 3.50 -11.61 -7.08
C TYR A 112 3.12 -10.33 -7.83
N LEU A 113 3.97 -9.87 -8.75
CA LEU A 113 3.69 -8.71 -9.59
C LEU A 113 2.40 -8.89 -10.39
N LYS A 114 2.25 -10.03 -11.05
CA LYS A 114 1.04 -10.36 -11.81
C LYS A 114 -0.21 -10.39 -10.92
N THR A 115 -0.09 -10.88 -9.70
CA THR A 115 -1.18 -10.88 -8.71
C THR A 115 -1.56 -9.45 -8.34
N ALA A 116 -0.58 -8.59 -8.02
CA ALA A 116 -0.81 -7.18 -7.68
C ALA A 116 -1.49 -6.42 -8.82
N GLU A 117 -0.97 -6.55 -10.05
CA GLU A 117 -1.55 -5.94 -11.24
C GLU A 117 -2.99 -6.41 -11.48
N SER A 118 -3.23 -7.71 -11.44
CA SER A 118 -4.57 -8.30 -11.67
C SER A 118 -5.57 -7.88 -10.60
N ALA A 119 -5.13 -7.75 -9.35
CA ALA A 119 -5.98 -7.38 -8.23
C ALA A 119 -6.32 -5.89 -8.21
N PHE A 120 -5.42 -5.02 -8.64
CA PHE A 120 -5.55 -3.58 -8.42
C PHE A 120 -5.80 -2.75 -9.68
N ALA A 121 -5.16 -3.05 -10.82
CA ALA A 121 -5.13 -2.17 -11.99
C ALA A 121 -6.51 -1.76 -12.52
N SER A 122 -7.42 -2.72 -12.75
CA SER A 122 -8.77 -2.41 -13.23
C SER A 122 -9.60 -1.72 -12.14
N ARG A 123 -9.51 -2.22 -10.91
CA ARG A 123 -10.28 -1.69 -9.78
C ARG A 123 -9.95 -0.23 -9.49
N VAL A 124 -8.67 0.14 -9.44
CA VAL A 124 -8.27 1.52 -9.14
C VAL A 124 -8.69 2.47 -10.26
N ARG A 125 -8.62 2.04 -11.52
CA ARG A 125 -9.05 2.84 -12.67
C ARG A 125 -10.56 3.10 -12.65
N ASP A 126 -11.36 2.07 -12.39
CA ASP A 126 -12.81 2.18 -12.34
C ASP A 126 -13.27 2.96 -11.10
N PHE A 127 -12.55 2.81 -10.00
CA PHE A 127 -12.80 3.49 -8.75
C PHE A 127 -12.49 4.99 -8.81
N ARG A 128 -11.52 5.46 -9.60
CA ARG A 128 -11.11 6.86 -9.79
C ARG A 128 -10.87 7.59 -8.46
N PRO A 129 -9.85 7.19 -7.69
CA PRO A 129 -9.55 7.85 -6.42
C PRO A 129 -8.99 9.26 -6.62
N ASP A 130 -9.16 10.10 -5.61
CA ASP A 130 -8.49 11.40 -5.52
C ASP A 130 -7.01 11.24 -5.17
N LEU A 131 -6.68 10.19 -4.38
CA LEU A 131 -5.33 9.83 -3.97
C LEU A 131 -5.18 8.30 -3.99
N THR A 132 -4.11 7.82 -4.61
CA THR A 132 -3.66 6.43 -4.51
C THR A 132 -2.67 6.30 -3.36
N VAL A 133 -2.81 5.26 -2.55
CA VAL A 133 -1.93 4.93 -1.43
C VAL A 133 -1.32 3.56 -1.66
N TRP A 134 -0.03 3.45 -1.49
CA TRP A 134 0.68 2.19 -1.43
C TRP A 134 1.19 1.95 -0.01
N TYR A 135 0.60 0.99 0.70
CA TYR A 135 1.16 0.50 1.95
C TYR A 135 2.22 -0.54 1.60
N PHE A 136 3.47 -0.15 1.75
CA PHE A 136 4.64 -0.87 1.26
C PHE A 136 5.38 -1.58 2.39
N GLY A 137 5.27 -2.92 2.45
CA GLY A 137 6.12 -3.78 3.27
C GLY A 137 7.22 -4.41 2.41
N PHE A 138 8.43 -4.54 2.95
CA PHE A 138 9.49 -5.37 2.34
C PHE A 138 9.72 -6.67 3.10
N ASP A 139 8.91 -6.95 4.09
CA ASP A 139 8.94 -8.17 4.89
C ASP A 139 8.69 -9.46 4.10
N GLY A 140 8.01 -9.38 2.95
CA GLY A 140 7.89 -10.49 1.99
C GLY A 140 9.19 -10.86 1.25
N HIS A 141 10.28 -10.08 1.45
CA HIS A 141 11.59 -10.41 0.89
C HIS A 141 12.12 -11.71 1.49
N ARG A 142 12.83 -12.49 0.63
CA ARG A 142 13.50 -13.71 1.09
C ARG A 142 14.41 -13.42 2.28
N GLY A 143 14.14 -14.14 3.39
CA GLY A 143 14.91 -14.03 4.61
C GLY A 143 14.48 -12.94 5.58
N ASP A 144 13.43 -12.17 5.31
CA ASP A 144 12.74 -11.36 6.33
C ASP A 144 11.62 -12.19 6.99
N TYR A 145 10.91 -11.66 7.97
CA TYR A 145 9.97 -12.43 8.79
C TYR A 145 8.66 -12.82 8.07
N GLY A 146 8.31 -12.15 6.99
CA GLY A 146 7.16 -12.49 6.14
C GLY A 146 7.52 -13.29 4.87
N ASP A 147 8.73 -13.84 4.80
CA ASP A 147 9.38 -14.48 3.64
C ASP A 147 8.44 -15.16 2.63
N MET A 148 8.16 -14.47 1.53
CA MET A 148 7.44 -14.98 0.36
C MET A 148 8.38 -15.39 -0.78
N GLY A 149 9.70 -15.39 -0.56
CA GLY A 149 10.72 -15.65 -1.55
C GLY A 149 11.00 -14.49 -2.50
N LEU A 150 10.44 -13.29 -2.24
CA LEU A 150 10.57 -12.12 -3.10
C LEU A 150 12.00 -11.57 -3.09
N SER A 151 12.38 -10.93 -4.19
CA SER A 151 13.66 -10.24 -4.33
C SER A 151 13.46 -8.74 -4.58
N LEU A 152 14.56 -7.98 -4.60
CA LEU A 152 14.56 -6.56 -4.94
C LEU A 152 13.78 -6.28 -6.26
N ARG A 153 13.83 -7.19 -7.23
CA ARG A 153 13.13 -7.05 -8.51
C ARG A 153 11.62 -6.88 -8.34
N CYS A 154 11.01 -7.62 -7.42
CA CYS A 154 9.59 -7.49 -7.12
C CYS A 154 9.24 -6.08 -6.62
N PHE A 155 9.96 -5.56 -5.64
CA PHE A 155 9.68 -4.26 -5.03
C PHE A 155 9.89 -3.09 -6.00
N VAL A 156 10.90 -3.18 -6.86
CA VAL A 156 11.12 -2.21 -7.94
C VAL A 156 9.97 -2.29 -8.95
N GLY A 157 9.56 -3.49 -9.34
CA GLY A 157 8.42 -3.69 -10.24
C GLY A 157 7.10 -3.17 -9.66
N LEU A 158 6.86 -3.37 -8.36
CA LEU A 158 5.70 -2.80 -7.66
C LEU A 158 5.74 -1.26 -7.66
N ALA A 159 6.90 -0.65 -7.47
CA ALA A 159 7.04 0.80 -7.53
C ALA A 159 6.69 1.33 -8.93
N ASP A 160 7.19 0.71 -9.99
CA ASP A 160 6.85 1.05 -11.37
C ASP A 160 5.35 0.91 -11.64
N PHE A 161 4.77 -0.19 -11.21
CA PHE A 161 3.33 -0.44 -11.32
C PHE A 161 2.51 0.62 -10.57
N MET A 162 2.87 0.96 -9.34
CA MET A 162 2.13 1.95 -8.55
C MET A 162 2.22 3.36 -9.11
N VAL A 163 3.35 3.74 -9.68
CA VAL A 163 3.51 5.01 -10.40
C VAL A 163 2.59 5.05 -11.62
N ALA A 164 2.56 3.98 -12.42
CA ALA A 164 1.66 3.89 -13.57
C ALA A 164 0.19 3.90 -13.16
N ALA A 165 -0.19 3.12 -12.15
CA ALA A 165 -1.56 3.07 -11.65
C ALA A 165 -2.05 4.43 -11.11
N ALA A 166 -1.21 5.15 -10.37
CA ALA A 166 -1.53 6.48 -9.86
C ALA A 166 -1.64 7.51 -11.01
N ARG A 167 -0.78 7.43 -12.02
CA ARG A 167 -0.86 8.28 -13.21
C ARG A 167 -2.21 8.11 -13.91
N ASP A 168 -2.65 6.88 -14.09
CA ASP A 168 -3.88 6.55 -14.82
C ASP A 168 -5.14 6.87 -14.00
N ALA A 169 -5.12 6.72 -12.67
CA ALA A 169 -6.31 6.74 -11.83
C ALA A 169 -6.45 7.99 -10.96
N SER A 170 -5.34 8.59 -10.46
CA SER A 170 -5.34 9.69 -9.48
C SER A 170 -4.47 10.89 -9.90
N ARG A 171 -4.29 11.11 -11.19
CA ARG A 171 -3.49 12.24 -11.74
C ARG A 171 -2.03 12.23 -11.26
N GLY A 172 -1.46 11.04 -11.03
CA GLY A 172 -0.09 10.87 -10.53
C GLY A 172 0.06 10.98 -9.02
N ARG A 173 -1.02 11.27 -8.27
CA ARG A 173 -0.97 11.41 -6.81
C ARG A 173 -0.78 10.06 -6.14
N LEU A 174 0.41 9.85 -5.55
CA LEU A 174 0.78 8.60 -4.89
C LEU A 174 1.43 8.87 -3.54
N LEU A 175 0.82 8.38 -2.48
CA LEU A 175 1.41 8.29 -1.15
C LEU A 175 1.91 6.86 -0.93
N THR A 176 3.21 6.68 -0.77
CA THR A 176 3.78 5.40 -0.31
C THR A 176 4.10 5.51 1.17
N VAL A 177 3.60 4.56 1.97
CA VAL A 177 3.83 4.48 3.41
C VAL A 177 4.63 3.22 3.69
N LEU A 178 5.78 3.35 4.35
CA LEU A 178 6.58 2.20 4.75
C LEU A 178 5.82 1.38 5.80
N GLY A 179 5.64 0.09 5.53
CA GLY A 179 5.04 -0.91 6.41
C GLY A 179 6.08 -1.85 7.01
N GLY A 180 5.83 -3.16 6.90
CA GLY A 180 6.68 -4.21 7.45
C GLY A 180 8.05 -4.35 6.81
N GLY A 181 8.91 -5.04 7.54
CA GLY A 181 10.29 -5.32 7.23
C GLY A 181 11.21 -5.03 8.41
N SER A 182 12.06 -5.99 8.77
CA SER A 182 12.86 -5.93 10.00
C SER A 182 14.37 -5.84 9.76
N ARG A 183 14.84 -6.30 8.61
CA ARG A 183 16.27 -6.41 8.33
C ARG A 183 16.83 -5.10 7.78
N THR A 184 17.79 -4.51 8.50
CA THR A 184 18.45 -3.25 8.13
C THR A 184 19.20 -3.36 6.80
N ASP A 185 19.83 -4.50 6.51
CA ASP A 185 20.53 -4.73 5.24
C ASP A 185 19.56 -4.75 4.06
N LEU A 186 18.38 -5.34 4.21
CA LEU A 186 17.32 -5.31 3.20
C LEU A 186 16.73 -3.89 3.05
N ALA A 187 16.46 -3.22 4.15
CA ALA A 187 15.98 -1.83 4.12
C ALA A 187 16.93 -0.91 3.34
N THR A 188 18.23 -0.99 3.60
CA THR A 188 19.26 -0.18 2.91
C THR A 188 19.41 -0.53 1.43
N MET A 189 19.07 -1.74 1.03
CA MET A 189 19.08 -2.17 -0.35
C MET A 189 17.80 -1.77 -1.10
N ILE A 190 16.64 -2.00 -0.49
CA ILE A 190 15.33 -1.91 -1.18
C ILE A 190 14.78 -0.48 -1.17
N ILE A 191 14.74 0.18 -0.02
CA ILE A 191 14.08 1.49 0.12
C ILE A 191 14.64 2.55 -0.83
N PRO A 192 15.97 2.73 -0.97
CA PRO A 192 16.51 3.71 -1.92
C PRO A 192 16.11 3.44 -3.37
N GLN A 193 16.03 2.16 -3.77
CA GLN A 193 15.63 1.79 -5.13
C GLN A 193 14.14 2.09 -5.37
N VAL A 194 13.28 1.79 -4.40
CA VAL A 194 11.86 2.13 -4.47
C VAL A 194 11.68 3.65 -4.56
N ILE A 195 12.33 4.43 -3.68
CA ILE A 195 12.26 5.90 -3.72
C ILE A 195 12.75 6.45 -5.06
N HIS A 196 13.83 5.90 -5.61
CA HIS A 196 14.33 6.30 -6.92
C HIS A 196 13.28 6.08 -8.03
N ARG A 197 12.58 4.94 -8.02
CA ARG A 197 11.51 4.64 -8.99
C ARG A 197 10.30 5.57 -8.81
N LEU A 198 9.94 5.88 -7.58
CA LEU A 198 8.85 6.84 -7.31
C LEU A 198 9.17 8.24 -7.82
N GLY A 199 10.43 8.63 -7.89
CA GLY A 199 10.89 9.93 -8.41
C GLY A 199 11.13 9.95 -9.92
N ALA A 200 11.09 8.81 -10.62
CA ALA A 200 11.28 8.75 -12.06
C ALA A 200 10.06 9.35 -12.81
N GLU A 201 10.33 10.07 -13.91
CA GLU A 201 9.32 10.66 -14.81
C GLU A 201 8.60 9.60 -15.66
#